data_de709ec03d2e71b641f61ba5efcb96c9
#
_entry.id   de709ec03d2e71b641f61ba5efcb96c9
#
_cell.length_a   1.000
_cell.length_b   1.000
_cell.length_c   1.000
_cell.angle_alpha   90.00
_cell.angle_beta   90.00
_cell.angle_gamma   90.00
#
_symmetry.space_group_name_H-M   'P 1'
#
loop_
_entity.id
_entity.type
_entity.pdbx_description
1 polymer ?
#
loop_
_entity_poly.entity_id
_entity_poly.type
_entity_poly.pdbx_seq_one_letter_code
_entity_poly.pdbx_strand_id
1 'polypeptide(L)'
;MSDNNSSNQLLSVDDISSSAIKDIFSRALEFKSKGFSNSNIYKLGYENAPVVGLAFFEPSTRTKLSFDSAAQRIGCKTIGFDDLALTSSAKGEQLVDTIRVIEKYCDAIVIRRKEFGTIDIIRDNVTKPIVSAGVGAYEHPTQGLLDVFTISQHRD
;
A
#
# COMPACT_ATOMS: atom_id res chain seq x y z
N MET A 1 -5.65 -2.47 -29.90
CA MET A 1 -4.43 -1.93 -29.27
C MET A 1 -4.81 -1.67 -27.83
N SER A 2 -4.50 -2.61 -26.98
CA SER A 2 -4.82 -2.53 -25.54
C SER A 2 -3.75 -1.65 -24.89
N ASP A 3 -4.15 -0.47 -24.50
CA ASP A 3 -3.33 0.41 -23.67
C ASP A 3 -2.95 -0.35 -22.40
N ASN A 4 -1.64 -0.56 -22.23
CA ASN A 4 -1.04 -0.99 -20.97
C ASN A 4 -1.34 0.07 -19.94
N ASN A 5 -2.48 -0.03 -19.31
CA ASN A 5 -2.77 0.63 -18.05
C ASN A 5 -1.87 -0.08 -17.03
N SER A 6 -0.62 0.39 -16.91
CA SER A 6 0.26 -0.01 -15.80
C SER A 6 -0.47 0.42 -14.54
N SER A 7 -1.20 -0.51 -13.97
CA SER A 7 -2.01 -0.23 -12.78
C SER A 7 -1.07 0.25 -11.67
N ASN A 8 -1.29 1.46 -11.18
CA ASN A 8 -0.60 2.00 -9.99
C ASN A 8 -1.01 1.22 -8.73
N GLN A 9 -1.09 -0.11 -8.86
CA GLN A 9 -1.64 -1.02 -7.87
C GLN A 9 -0.62 -2.12 -7.57
N LEU A 10 -0.29 -2.28 -6.30
CA LEU A 10 0.49 -3.40 -5.78
C LEU A 10 -0.42 -4.23 -4.87
N LEU A 11 -1.24 -5.07 -5.46
CA LEU A 11 -2.21 -5.91 -4.76
C LEU A 11 -1.71 -7.35 -4.59
N SER A 12 -0.85 -7.80 -5.51
CA SER A 12 -0.19 -9.11 -5.52
C SER A 12 1.29 -8.95 -5.87
N VAL A 13 2.12 -9.95 -5.56
CA VAL A 13 3.52 -10.00 -6.03
C VAL A 13 3.60 -10.10 -7.55
N ASP A 14 2.56 -10.60 -8.21
CA ASP A 14 2.49 -10.68 -9.67
C ASP A 14 2.31 -9.32 -10.36
N ASP A 15 1.92 -8.29 -9.61
CA ASP A 15 1.78 -6.92 -10.12
C ASP A 15 3.14 -6.22 -10.34
N ILE A 16 4.24 -6.82 -9.85
CA ILE A 16 5.52 -6.15 -9.83
C ILE A 16 6.55 -6.85 -10.72
N SER A 17 7.14 -6.12 -11.64
CA SER A 17 8.18 -6.64 -12.49
C SER A 17 9.53 -6.76 -11.76
N SER A 18 10.42 -7.64 -12.24
CA SER A 18 11.77 -7.78 -11.69
C SER A 18 12.59 -6.48 -11.77
N SER A 19 12.34 -5.62 -12.76
CA SER A 19 12.96 -4.30 -12.84
C SER A 19 12.46 -3.37 -11.73
N ALA A 20 11.14 -3.34 -11.50
CA ALA A 20 10.56 -2.53 -10.44
C ALA A 20 11.01 -2.99 -9.03
N ILE A 21 11.18 -4.29 -8.81
CA ILE A 21 11.77 -4.81 -7.57
C ILE A 21 13.19 -4.26 -7.35
N LYS A 22 14.03 -4.25 -8.39
CA LYS A 22 15.39 -3.68 -8.31
C LYS A 22 15.37 -2.19 -7.98
N ASP A 23 14.46 -1.44 -8.57
CA ASP A 23 14.30 0.00 -8.30
C ASP A 23 13.85 0.25 -6.85
N ILE A 24 12.89 -0.55 -6.34
CA ILE A 24 12.46 -0.50 -4.95
C ILE A 24 13.63 -0.80 -4.01
N PHE A 25 14.41 -1.84 -4.29
CA PHE A 25 15.56 -2.22 -3.45
C PHE A 25 16.66 -1.14 -3.47
N SER A 26 16.92 -0.54 -4.63
CA SER A 26 17.86 0.58 -4.74
C SER A 26 17.42 1.77 -3.88
N ARG A 27 16.14 2.13 -3.92
CA ARG A 27 15.58 3.18 -3.06
C ARG A 27 15.61 2.81 -1.57
N ALA A 28 15.32 1.56 -1.23
CA ALA A 28 15.42 1.08 0.15
C ALA A 28 16.84 1.19 0.70
N LEU A 29 17.86 0.87 -0.11
CA LEU A 29 19.28 1.07 0.24
C LEU A 29 19.63 2.54 0.41
N GLU A 30 19.10 3.42 -0.43
CA GLU A 30 19.28 4.86 -0.30
C GLU A 30 18.70 5.37 1.03
N PHE A 31 17.48 4.98 1.39
CA PHE A 31 16.88 5.33 2.69
C PHE A 31 17.68 4.77 3.87
N LYS A 32 18.16 3.53 3.75
CA LYS A 32 18.98 2.89 4.80
C LYS A 32 20.30 3.63 5.02
N SER A 33 20.95 4.14 3.97
CA SER A 33 22.26 4.77 4.03
C SER A 33 22.20 6.27 4.34
N LYS A 34 21.22 6.99 3.78
CA LYS A 34 21.12 8.45 3.86
C LYS A 34 20.03 8.94 4.81
N GLY A 35 19.20 8.02 5.34
CA GLY A 35 18.00 8.36 6.10
C GLY A 35 16.86 8.88 5.22
N PHE A 36 15.77 9.23 5.88
CA PHE A 36 14.58 9.78 5.23
C PHE A 36 14.69 11.29 5.09
N SER A 37 14.29 11.82 3.93
CA SER A 37 14.23 13.24 3.67
C SER A 37 12.90 13.61 3.03
N ASN A 38 12.26 14.65 3.54
CA ASN A 38 11.02 15.19 2.97
C ASN A 38 11.19 15.65 1.52
N SER A 39 12.44 15.91 1.08
CA SER A 39 12.73 16.26 -0.31
C SER A 39 12.35 15.18 -1.33
N ASN A 40 12.13 13.96 -0.90
CA ASN A 40 11.73 12.87 -1.81
C ASN A 40 10.30 13.03 -2.33
N ILE A 41 9.40 13.63 -1.57
CA ILE A 41 8.02 13.90 -2.01
C ILE A 41 7.96 15.01 -3.06
N TYR A 42 8.73 16.08 -2.86
CA TYR A 42 8.81 17.15 -3.86
C TYR A 42 9.36 16.67 -5.21
N LYS A 43 10.21 15.64 -5.21
CA LYS A 43 10.68 14.99 -6.43
C LYS A 43 9.59 14.21 -7.17
N LEU A 44 8.50 13.86 -6.49
CA LEU A 44 7.32 13.23 -7.09
C LEU A 44 6.32 14.24 -7.66
N GLY A 45 6.61 15.54 -7.59
CA GLY A 45 5.77 16.58 -8.16
C GLY A 45 4.60 17.02 -7.28
N TYR A 46 4.58 16.65 -6.01
CA TYR A 46 3.54 17.11 -5.09
C TYR A 46 3.92 18.48 -4.51
N GLU A 47 3.05 19.47 -4.71
CA GLU A 47 3.17 20.79 -4.08
C GLU A 47 2.81 20.75 -2.59
N ASN A 48 1.89 19.87 -2.22
CA ASN A 48 1.45 19.62 -0.86
C ASN A 48 1.76 18.17 -0.43
N ALA A 49 1.89 17.94 0.87
CA ALA A 49 2.07 16.59 1.41
C ALA A 49 0.90 15.68 1.02
N PRO A 50 1.12 14.61 0.24
CA PRO A 50 0.06 13.70 -0.14
C PRO A 50 -0.49 12.96 1.09
N VAL A 51 -1.74 12.54 0.98
CA VAL A 51 -2.45 11.83 2.03
C VAL A 51 -2.53 10.34 1.68
N VAL A 52 -2.07 9.48 2.57
CA VAL A 52 -2.18 8.02 2.46
C VAL A 52 -3.32 7.52 3.34
N GLY A 53 -4.30 6.87 2.73
CA GLY A 53 -5.41 6.22 3.42
C GLY A 53 -4.98 4.85 3.96
N LEU A 54 -5.12 4.61 5.26
CA LEU A 54 -4.81 3.33 5.92
C LEU A 54 -6.12 2.60 6.23
N ALA A 55 -6.58 1.79 5.26
CA ALA A 55 -7.86 1.06 5.31
C ALA A 55 -7.64 -0.36 5.85
N PHE A 56 -7.65 -0.51 7.16
CA PHE A 56 -7.42 -1.79 7.84
C PHE A 56 -8.74 -2.38 8.31
N PHE A 57 -9.22 -3.40 7.60
CA PHE A 57 -10.48 -4.13 7.89
C PHE A 57 -10.26 -5.35 8.79
N GLU A 58 -9.07 -5.52 9.33
CA GLU A 58 -8.74 -6.50 10.38
C GLU A 58 -7.67 -5.93 11.32
N PRO A 59 -7.60 -6.40 12.57
CA PRO A 59 -6.57 -5.94 13.51
C PRO A 59 -5.17 -6.22 13.00
N SER A 60 -4.33 -5.21 12.92
CA SER A 60 -2.96 -5.36 12.47
C SER A 60 -2.05 -4.24 12.98
N THR A 61 -1.69 -4.32 14.24
CA THR A 61 -0.88 -3.27 14.90
C THR A 61 0.47 -3.05 14.22
N ARG A 62 1.25 -4.11 14.03
CA ARG A 62 2.61 -3.98 13.45
C ARG A 62 2.58 -3.44 12.03
N THR A 63 1.75 -4.01 11.17
CA THR A 63 1.67 -3.61 9.76
C THR A 63 1.16 -2.18 9.61
N LYS A 64 0.13 -1.81 10.36
CA LYS A 64 -0.41 -0.45 10.33
C LYS A 64 0.64 0.57 10.78
N LEU A 65 1.29 0.36 11.92
CA LEU A 65 2.35 1.24 12.41
C LEU A 65 3.53 1.33 11.43
N SER A 66 3.86 0.23 10.74
CA SER A 66 4.91 0.22 9.72
C SER A 66 4.57 1.12 8.55
N PHE A 67 3.37 1.00 7.96
CA PHE A 67 2.94 1.85 6.86
C PHE A 67 2.77 3.32 7.29
N ASP A 68 2.20 3.55 8.47
CA ASP A 68 2.02 4.90 9.03
C ASP A 68 3.37 5.59 9.21
N SER A 69 4.30 4.92 9.90
CA SER A 69 5.65 5.44 10.11
C SER A 69 6.39 5.68 8.79
N ALA A 70 6.28 4.75 7.82
CA ALA A 70 6.93 4.90 6.52
C ALA A 70 6.38 6.11 5.76
N ALA A 71 5.05 6.26 5.69
CA ALA A 71 4.40 7.38 5.02
C ALA A 71 4.83 8.73 5.62
N GLN A 72 4.79 8.86 6.95
CA GLN A 72 5.20 10.08 7.63
C GLN A 72 6.68 10.41 7.42
N ARG A 73 7.56 9.39 7.46
CA ARG A 73 9.02 9.59 7.25
C ARG A 73 9.38 10.08 5.86
N ILE A 74 8.59 9.73 4.85
CA ILE A 74 8.79 10.26 3.49
C ILE A 74 8.03 11.57 3.24
N GLY A 75 7.31 12.10 4.26
CA GLY A 75 6.63 13.40 4.24
C GLY A 75 5.16 13.34 3.81
N CYS A 76 4.54 12.15 3.71
CA CYS A 76 3.09 12.01 3.55
C CYS A 76 2.37 12.28 4.87
N LYS A 77 1.09 12.63 4.77
CA LYS A 77 0.13 12.56 5.88
C LYS A 77 -0.61 11.22 5.82
N THR A 78 -1.14 10.78 6.94
CA THR A 78 -1.93 9.55 7.02
C THR A 78 -3.31 9.84 7.58
N ILE A 79 -4.31 9.17 7.02
CA ILE A 79 -5.65 9.06 7.58
C ILE A 79 -6.02 7.58 7.61
N GLY A 80 -6.83 7.15 8.54
CA GLY A 80 -7.21 5.74 8.57
C GLY A 80 -8.21 5.42 9.65
N PHE A 81 -8.69 4.18 9.63
CA PHE A 81 -9.58 3.62 10.62
C PHE A 81 -9.19 2.19 10.96
N ASP A 82 -9.56 1.77 12.17
CA ASP A 82 -9.37 0.41 12.71
C ASP A 82 -10.69 -0.18 13.17
N ASP A 83 -11.80 0.26 12.58
CA ASP A 83 -13.10 -0.14 13.10
C ASP A 83 -13.52 -1.50 12.55
N LEU A 84 -13.40 -2.51 13.41
CA LEU A 84 -13.91 -3.87 13.14
C LEU A 84 -15.44 -3.88 12.97
N ALA A 85 -16.16 -2.91 13.50
CA ALA A 85 -17.60 -2.82 13.33
C ALA A 85 -17.97 -2.39 11.91
N LEU A 86 -17.11 -1.67 11.21
CA LEU A 86 -17.26 -1.37 9.79
C LEU A 86 -16.90 -2.57 8.89
N THR A 87 -16.17 -3.55 9.43
CA THR A 87 -15.78 -4.74 8.68
C THR A 87 -16.88 -5.79 8.65
N SER A 88 -17.84 -5.70 9.56
CA SER A 88 -18.98 -6.59 9.52
C SER A 88 -19.94 -6.11 8.42
N SER A 89 -20.19 -6.98 7.47
CA SER A 89 -21.23 -6.90 6.44
C SER A 89 -22.66 -6.62 7.00
N ALA A 90 -22.77 -6.39 8.30
CA ALA A 90 -23.99 -6.17 9.04
C ALA A 90 -24.76 -4.90 8.64
N LYS A 91 -24.20 -4.01 7.84
CA LYS A 91 -24.89 -2.77 7.40
C LYS A 91 -25.05 -2.63 5.89
N GLY A 92 -24.83 -3.67 5.12
CA GLY A 92 -25.16 -3.66 3.68
C GLY A 92 -24.30 -2.74 2.79
N GLU A 93 -23.36 -2.00 3.34
CA GLU A 93 -22.42 -1.21 2.54
C GLU A 93 -21.39 -2.18 1.92
N GLN A 94 -21.31 -2.17 0.60
CA GLN A 94 -20.35 -3.00 -0.09
C GLN A 94 -18.95 -2.43 0.08
N LEU A 95 -17.94 -3.31 0.14
CA LEU A 95 -16.53 -2.93 0.22
C LEU A 95 -16.15 -1.85 -0.80
N VAL A 96 -16.69 -1.97 -2.01
CA VAL A 96 -16.45 -1.03 -3.10
C VAL A 96 -16.87 0.38 -2.73
N ASP A 97 -18.02 0.54 -2.10
CA ASP A 97 -18.55 1.86 -1.74
C ASP A 97 -17.69 2.49 -0.64
N THR A 98 -17.31 1.70 0.35
CA THR A 98 -16.38 2.15 1.41
C THR A 98 -15.04 2.62 0.81
N ILE A 99 -14.45 1.85 -0.10
CA ILE A 99 -13.16 2.20 -0.69
C ILE A 99 -13.30 3.43 -1.61
N ARG A 100 -14.39 3.55 -2.36
CA ARG A 100 -14.67 4.72 -3.18
C ARG A 100 -14.84 6.00 -2.36
N VAL A 101 -15.38 5.89 -1.16
CA VAL A 101 -15.44 7.02 -0.21
C VAL A 101 -14.03 7.37 0.27
N ILE A 102 -13.24 6.39 0.71
CA ILE A 102 -11.84 6.60 1.17
C ILE A 102 -11.01 7.25 0.06
N GLU A 103 -11.18 6.79 -1.17
CA GLU A 103 -10.48 7.30 -2.36
C GLU A 103 -10.64 8.81 -2.57
N LYS A 104 -11.74 9.42 -2.08
CA LYS A 104 -11.98 10.86 -2.17
C LYS A 104 -11.17 11.68 -1.17
N TYR A 105 -10.66 11.05 -0.12
CA TYR A 105 -9.94 11.73 0.98
C TYR A 105 -8.42 11.53 0.93
N CYS A 106 -7.91 10.69 0.03
CA CYS A 106 -6.48 10.37 -0.02
C CYS A 106 -5.94 10.30 -1.45
N ASP A 107 -4.63 10.33 -1.60
CA ASP A 107 -3.91 10.24 -2.86
C ASP A 107 -3.44 8.82 -3.16
N ALA A 108 -3.29 7.99 -2.14
CA ALA A 108 -2.99 6.57 -2.23
C ALA A 108 -3.66 5.82 -1.08
N ILE A 109 -3.89 4.52 -1.26
CA ILE A 109 -4.56 3.67 -0.28
C ILE A 109 -3.66 2.48 0.07
N VAL A 110 -3.52 2.21 1.36
CA VAL A 110 -2.99 0.96 1.89
C VAL A 110 -4.17 0.17 2.45
N ILE A 111 -4.39 -1.03 1.92
CA ILE A 111 -5.54 -1.84 2.32
C ILE A 111 -5.10 -3.16 2.94
N ARG A 112 -5.74 -3.54 4.04
CA ARG A 112 -5.63 -4.86 4.64
C ARG A 112 -7.00 -5.47 4.89
N ARG A 113 -7.19 -6.70 4.42
CA ARG A 113 -8.45 -7.41 4.57
C ARG A 113 -8.22 -8.92 4.73
N LYS A 114 -9.18 -9.59 5.38
CA LYS A 114 -9.10 -11.03 5.64
C LYS A 114 -9.58 -11.88 4.47
N GLU A 115 -10.63 -11.44 3.77
CA GLU A 115 -11.32 -12.25 2.78
C GLU A 115 -10.56 -12.32 1.47
N PHE A 116 -10.35 -13.54 0.99
CA PHE A 116 -9.84 -13.82 -0.35
C PHE A 116 -10.86 -13.40 -1.43
N GLY A 117 -10.39 -13.02 -2.60
CA GLY A 117 -11.26 -12.56 -3.70
C GLY A 117 -11.63 -11.07 -3.69
N THR A 118 -11.29 -10.36 -2.63
CA THR A 118 -11.49 -8.90 -2.58
C THR A 118 -10.50 -8.12 -3.46
N ILE A 119 -9.38 -8.73 -3.81
CA ILE A 119 -8.32 -8.12 -4.64
C ILE A 119 -8.86 -7.74 -6.02
N ASP A 120 -9.56 -8.64 -6.69
CA ASP A 120 -10.10 -8.40 -8.03
C ASP A 120 -11.17 -7.31 -8.00
N ILE A 121 -12.03 -7.34 -6.97
CA ILE A 121 -13.05 -6.31 -6.77
C ILE A 121 -12.41 -4.93 -6.59
N ILE A 122 -11.33 -4.86 -5.80
CA ILE A 122 -10.61 -3.60 -5.58
C ILE A 122 -9.95 -3.14 -6.87
N ARG A 123 -9.28 -4.05 -7.57
CA ARG A 123 -8.57 -3.76 -8.84
C ARG A 123 -9.46 -3.07 -9.85
N ASP A 124 -10.69 -3.54 -9.99
CA ASP A 124 -11.62 -3.06 -11.00
C ASP A 124 -12.36 -1.77 -10.61
N ASN A 125 -12.34 -1.41 -9.32
CA ASN A 125 -13.19 -0.34 -8.79
C ASN A 125 -12.45 0.84 -8.17
N VAL A 126 -11.12 0.81 -8.08
CA VAL A 126 -10.31 1.87 -7.49
C VAL A 126 -9.39 2.46 -8.55
N THR A 127 -9.34 3.78 -8.61
CA THR A 127 -8.53 4.53 -9.58
C THR A 127 -7.23 5.08 -8.98
N LYS A 128 -7.19 5.27 -7.67
CA LYS A 128 -6.00 5.75 -6.97
C LYS A 128 -4.97 4.62 -6.79
N PRO A 129 -3.69 4.98 -6.64
CA PRO A 129 -2.65 4.02 -6.24
C PRO A 129 -3.06 3.26 -5.00
N ILE A 130 -2.95 1.93 -5.04
CA ILE A 130 -3.32 1.08 -3.92
C ILE A 130 -2.27 0.01 -3.66
N VAL A 131 -1.97 -0.21 -2.37
CA VAL A 131 -1.01 -1.20 -1.90
C VAL A 131 -1.69 -2.16 -0.94
N SER A 132 -1.56 -3.46 -1.18
CA SER A 132 -2.01 -4.49 -0.26
C SER A 132 -1.07 -4.61 0.95
N ALA A 133 -1.62 -4.47 2.14
CA ALA A 133 -0.95 -4.74 3.42
C ALA A 133 -1.24 -6.16 3.94
N GLY A 134 -1.67 -7.04 3.05
CA GLY A 134 -1.98 -8.44 3.29
C GLY A 134 -3.47 -8.78 3.14
N VAL A 135 -3.72 -10.00 2.66
CA VAL A 135 -5.04 -10.62 2.53
C VAL A 135 -5.07 -11.92 3.32
N GLY A 136 -5.58 -11.85 4.54
CA GLY A 136 -5.63 -13.02 5.43
C GLY A 136 -4.26 -13.70 5.57
N ALA A 137 -4.25 -15.01 5.33
CA ALA A 137 -3.05 -15.85 5.33
C ALA A 137 -2.50 -16.14 3.91
N TYR A 138 -3.07 -15.52 2.88
CA TYR A 138 -2.74 -15.85 1.48
C TYR A 138 -1.51 -15.11 0.98
N GLU A 139 -1.52 -13.79 1.07
CA GLU A 139 -0.48 -12.99 0.46
C GLU A 139 -0.26 -11.67 1.20
N HIS A 140 1.00 -11.26 1.28
CA HIS A 140 1.41 -9.97 1.79
C HIS A 140 2.57 -9.44 0.94
N PRO A 141 2.29 -8.76 -0.19
CA PRO A 141 3.31 -8.41 -1.18
C PRO A 141 4.47 -7.61 -0.59
N THR A 142 4.17 -6.64 0.25
CA THR A 142 5.22 -5.81 0.86
C THR A 142 6.06 -6.56 1.89
N GLN A 143 5.50 -7.58 2.57
CA GLN A 143 6.28 -8.46 3.45
C GLN A 143 7.21 -9.34 2.64
N GLY A 144 6.72 -9.93 1.54
CA GLY A 144 7.55 -10.72 0.63
C GLY A 144 8.73 -9.90 0.07
N LEU A 145 8.50 -8.66 -0.35
CA LEU A 145 9.55 -7.75 -0.79
C LEU A 145 10.58 -7.47 0.31
N LEU A 146 10.12 -7.24 1.55
CA LEU A 146 10.99 -7.01 2.70
C LEU A 146 11.87 -8.22 3.02
N ASP A 147 11.30 -9.42 2.96
CA ASP A 147 12.02 -10.66 3.22
C ASP A 147 13.09 -10.90 2.14
N VAL A 148 12.73 -10.76 0.86
CA VAL A 148 13.69 -10.88 -0.27
C VAL A 148 14.77 -9.80 -0.19
N PHE A 149 14.41 -8.56 0.15
CA PHE A 149 15.39 -7.50 0.37
C PHE A 149 16.37 -7.87 1.49
N THR A 150 15.88 -8.36 2.61
CA THR A 150 16.71 -8.79 3.75
C THR A 150 17.66 -9.91 3.33
N ILE A 151 17.16 -10.93 2.64
CA ILE A 151 17.99 -12.04 2.12
C ILE A 151 19.08 -11.51 1.18
N SER A 152 18.73 -10.56 0.29
CA SER A 152 19.67 -9.97 -0.65
C SER A 152 20.84 -9.22 0.01
N GLN A 153 20.66 -8.75 1.24
CA GLN A 153 21.69 -8.04 2.00
C GLN A 153 22.66 -8.97 2.76
N HIS A 154 22.33 -10.27 2.86
CA HIS A 154 23.08 -11.27 3.63
C HIS A 154 23.60 -12.43 2.75
N ARG A 155 23.45 -12.34 1.43
CA ARG A 155 24.10 -13.26 0.51
C ARG A 155 25.45 -12.67 0.10
N ASP A 156 26.50 -13.41 0.44
CA ASP A 156 27.82 -13.25 -0.13
C ASP A 156 27.84 -13.66 -1.61
#